data_b26aa8bd6b9473b440ffcba0f98575e8
#
_entry.id   b26aa8bd6b9473b440ffcba0f98575e8
#
_cell.length_a   1.000
_cell.length_b   1.000
_cell.length_c   1.000
_cell.angle_alpha   90.00
_cell.angle_beta   90.00
_cell.angle_gamma   90.00
#
_symmetry.space_group_name_H-M   'P 1'
#
loop_
_entity.id
_entity.type
_entity.pdbx_description
1 polymer ?
#
loop_
_entity_poly.entity_id
_entity_poly.type
_entity_poly.pdbx_seq_one_letter_code
_entity_poly.pdbx_strand_id
1 'polypeptide(L)'
;MNRRDSLKAIGLGAVAAGALVAGCNSEPKGKTAGGDAGVNTTGRENFEIARDKALLQETFFDAHETATITLLADIIIPKDEHSGSASDAKVAGFIEFIVKDEPQHQLPMRGGLKWLDTESLNRFDKDFISCNAQQQKAILDDIAYPMQAKPRMQPGVAFFNKMRDLTAIGFFTSKIGIADLGYKGNTPGKWEGVPLDVLKQYGLDDV
;
A
#
# COMPACT_ATOMS: atom_id res chain seq x y z
N MET A 1 33.94 19.75 -29.01
CA MET A 1 34.70 18.79 -28.19
C MET A 1 34.66 17.44 -28.86
N ASN A 2 35.82 16.87 -29.20
CA ASN A 2 35.88 15.55 -29.82
C ASN A 2 35.79 14.45 -28.77
N ARG A 3 35.24 13.27 -29.13
CA ARG A 3 35.10 12.12 -28.22
C ARG A 3 36.37 11.73 -27.48
N ARG A 4 37.56 11.98 -28.10
CA ARG A 4 38.89 11.75 -27.50
C ARG A 4 39.21 12.73 -26.36
N ASP A 5 38.71 13.95 -26.41
CA ASP A 5 38.97 14.97 -25.39
C ASP A 5 38.10 14.74 -24.13
N SER A 6 36.88 14.19 -24.31
CA SER A 6 36.04 13.75 -23.20
C SER A 6 36.65 12.57 -22.42
N LEU A 7 37.27 11.61 -23.13
CA LEU A 7 37.95 10.48 -22.48
C LEU A 7 39.21 10.89 -21.72
N LYS A 8 39.96 11.90 -22.21
CA LYS A 8 41.13 12.46 -21.51
C LYS A 8 40.70 13.21 -20.24
N ALA A 9 39.58 13.95 -20.28
CA ALA A 9 39.03 14.64 -19.11
C ALA A 9 38.62 13.68 -18.01
N ILE A 10 38.00 12.52 -18.37
CA ILE A 10 37.65 11.45 -17.44
C ILE A 10 38.88 10.80 -16.81
N GLY A 11 39.90 10.53 -17.62
CA GLY A 11 41.18 9.93 -17.16
C GLY A 11 41.95 10.80 -16.18
N LEU A 12 41.94 12.14 -16.34
CA LEU A 12 42.59 13.04 -15.39
C LEU A 12 41.80 13.23 -14.12
N GLY A 13 40.44 13.09 -14.17
CA GLY A 13 39.59 13.14 -12.98
C GLY A 13 39.75 11.95 -12.03
N ALA A 14 40.10 10.78 -12.56
CA ALA A 14 40.27 9.56 -11.77
C ALA A 14 41.53 9.57 -10.86
N VAL A 15 42.56 10.30 -11.21
CA VAL A 15 43.79 10.40 -10.39
C VAL A 15 43.65 11.38 -9.25
N ALA A 16 42.76 12.39 -9.38
CA ALA A 16 42.47 13.35 -8.29
C ALA A 16 41.50 12.78 -7.26
N ALA A 17 40.65 11.78 -7.61
CA ALA A 17 39.71 11.15 -6.70
C ALA A 17 40.35 10.10 -5.77
N GLY A 18 41.56 9.59 -6.12
CA GLY A 18 42.27 8.58 -5.32
C GLY A 18 42.76 9.07 -3.95
N ALA A 19 42.86 10.37 -3.74
CA ALA A 19 43.36 10.96 -2.49
C ALA A 19 42.27 11.26 -1.44
N LEU A 20 40.98 11.13 -1.79
CA LEU A 20 39.87 11.42 -0.90
C LEU A 20 39.14 10.18 -0.34
N VAL A 21 39.57 8.96 -0.70
CA VAL A 21 38.92 7.71 -0.26
C VAL A 21 39.51 7.17 1.05
N ALA A 22 40.52 7.78 1.62
CA ALA A 22 41.14 7.37 2.90
C ALA A 22 40.36 7.84 4.17
N GLY A 23 39.19 8.46 4.01
CA GLY A 23 38.44 9.06 5.12
C GLY A 23 37.10 8.41 5.49
N CYS A 24 36.63 7.38 4.78
CA CYS A 24 35.32 6.78 5.06
C CYS A 24 35.44 5.37 5.66
N ASN A 25 36.14 5.26 6.80
CA ASN A 25 35.96 4.13 7.71
C ASN A 25 35.14 4.63 8.91
N SER A 26 33.89 4.99 8.65
CA SER A 26 32.88 5.22 9.68
C SER A 26 32.01 3.99 9.75
N GLU A 27 32.28 3.13 10.74
CA GLU A 27 31.30 2.14 11.19
C GLU A 27 29.94 2.85 11.36
N PRO A 28 28.82 2.27 10.93
CA PRO A 28 27.52 2.80 11.22
C PRO A 28 27.26 2.60 12.73
N LYS A 29 27.70 3.53 13.55
CA LYS A 29 27.13 3.69 14.89
C LYS A 29 25.67 3.98 14.72
N GLY A 30 24.85 2.96 14.89
CA GLY A 30 23.41 3.08 15.05
C GLY A 30 23.11 4.06 16.18
N LYS A 31 22.93 5.32 15.84
CA LYS A 31 22.18 6.22 16.69
C LYS A 31 20.73 5.84 16.52
N THR A 32 20.22 5.08 17.48
CA THR A 32 18.81 5.10 17.85
C THR A 32 18.48 6.53 18.25
N ALA A 33 18.20 7.38 17.27
CA ALA A 33 17.59 8.68 17.52
C ALA A 33 16.15 8.37 17.94
N GLY A 34 15.82 8.75 19.17
CA GLY A 34 14.49 8.66 19.73
C GLY A 34 13.46 9.31 18.81
N GLY A 35 12.42 8.58 18.57
CA GLY A 35 11.07 8.97 18.29
C GLY A 35 10.79 10.21 17.45
N ASP A 36 10.94 10.12 16.14
CA ASP A 36 10.05 10.82 15.23
C ASP A 36 9.27 9.69 14.48
N ALA A 37 8.09 9.39 15.02
CA ALA A 37 7.34 8.20 14.63
C ALA A 37 6.85 8.35 13.19
N GLY A 38 7.46 7.63 12.25
CA GLY A 38 6.79 7.23 11.04
C GLY A 38 7.39 7.64 9.70
N VAL A 39 8.27 8.63 9.57
CA VAL A 39 8.79 9.04 8.26
C VAL A 39 10.15 8.39 7.99
N ASN A 40 10.23 7.54 6.95
CA ASN A 40 11.52 7.06 6.46
C ASN A 40 12.24 8.21 5.73
N THR A 41 13.42 8.57 6.19
CA THR A 41 14.21 9.68 5.63
C THR A 41 15.33 9.21 4.69
N THR A 42 15.56 7.90 4.57
CA THR A 42 16.67 7.35 3.79
C THR A 42 16.43 7.53 2.29
N GLY A 43 17.32 8.28 1.64
CA GLY A 43 17.28 8.51 0.19
C GLY A 43 16.15 9.42 -0.30
N ARG A 44 15.52 10.19 0.60
CA ARG A 44 14.41 11.10 0.28
C ARG A 44 14.83 12.57 0.37
N GLU A 45 14.22 13.39 -0.47
CA GLU A 45 14.42 14.82 -0.47
C GLU A 45 13.75 15.51 0.73
N ASN A 46 14.33 16.63 1.20
CA ASN A 46 13.85 17.34 2.37
C ASN A 46 12.38 17.81 2.26
N PHE A 47 11.94 18.20 1.07
CA PHE A 47 10.56 18.66 0.85
C PHE A 47 9.55 17.51 0.96
N GLU A 48 9.92 16.29 0.54
CA GLU A 48 9.06 15.09 0.68
C GLU A 48 8.91 14.71 2.15
N ILE A 49 10.03 14.74 2.89
CA ILE A 49 10.03 14.47 4.34
C ILE A 49 9.17 15.50 5.08
N ALA A 50 9.28 16.78 4.74
CA ALA A 50 8.49 17.85 5.36
C ALA A 50 6.99 17.68 5.04
N ARG A 51 6.64 17.33 3.80
CA ARG A 51 5.26 17.04 3.38
C ARG A 51 4.67 15.87 4.18
N ASP A 52 5.35 14.76 4.23
CA ASP A 52 4.86 13.58 4.94
C ASP A 52 4.70 13.82 6.44
N LYS A 53 5.62 14.57 7.04
CA LYS A 53 5.48 15.00 8.44
C LYS A 53 4.24 15.85 8.67
N ALA A 54 3.95 16.79 7.77
CA ALA A 54 2.75 17.62 7.86
C ALA A 54 1.49 16.75 7.75
N LEU A 55 1.42 15.86 6.76
CA LEU A 55 0.29 14.94 6.57
C LEU A 55 0.06 14.02 7.77
N LEU A 56 1.13 13.55 8.42
CA LEU A 56 1.01 12.69 9.60
C LEU A 56 0.50 13.44 10.84
N GLN A 57 0.64 14.78 10.90
CA GLN A 57 0.09 15.59 12.00
C GLN A 57 -1.41 15.87 11.84
N GLU A 58 -1.93 15.77 10.63
CA GLU A 58 -3.35 15.97 10.35
C GLU A 58 -4.13 14.68 10.62
N THR A 59 -5.40 14.83 11.02
CA THR A 59 -6.35 13.72 11.16
C THR A 59 -7.55 14.02 10.27
N PHE A 60 -7.87 13.11 9.37
CA PHE A 60 -9.02 13.24 8.48
C PHE A 60 -10.23 12.46 9.01
N PHE A 61 -10.07 11.17 9.29
CA PHE A 61 -11.17 10.34 9.80
C PHE A 61 -11.33 10.50 11.31
N ASP A 62 -12.57 10.52 11.77
CA ASP A 62 -12.86 10.43 13.20
C ASP A 62 -12.66 8.99 13.73
N ALA A 63 -12.86 8.81 15.05
CA ALA A 63 -12.67 7.51 15.69
C ALA A 63 -13.63 6.43 15.18
N HIS A 64 -14.89 6.80 14.90
CA HIS A 64 -15.89 5.87 14.36
C HIS A 64 -15.58 5.48 12.92
N GLU A 65 -15.22 6.47 12.07
CA GLU A 65 -14.83 6.26 10.69
C GLU A 65 -13.59 5.34 10.61
N THR A 66 -12.57 5.61 11.44
CA THR A 66 -11.35 4.79 11.53
C THR A 66 -11.65 3.36 11.97
N ALA A 67 -12.49 3.17 12.97
CA ALA A 67 -12.89 1.85 13.43
C ALA A 67 -13.66 1.07 12.35
N THR A 68 -14.56 1.73 11.62
CA THR A 68 -15.30 1.14 10.51
C THR A 68 -14.38 0.75 9.35
N ILE A 69 -13.42 1.61 8.99
CA ILE A 69 -12.38 1.31 7.98
C ILE A 69 -11.57 0.09 8.41
N THR A 70 -11.14 0.02 9.67
CA THR A 70 -10.36 -1.10 10.21
C THR A 70 -11.13 -2.41 10.10
N LEU A 71 -12.38 -2.42 10.52
CA LEU A 71 -13.27 -3.58 10.42
C LEU A 71 -13.47 -4.02 8.96
N LEU A 72 -13.77 -3.08 8.07
CA LEU A 72 -13.93 -3.37 6.63
C LEU A 72 -12.65 -3.94 6.02
N ALA A 73 -11.50 -3.37 6.35
CA ALA A 73 -10.21 -3.84 5.86
C ALA A 73 -9.95 -5.30 6.28
N ASP A 74 -10.26 -5.67 7.53
CA ASP A 74 -10.12 -7.04 8.03
C ASP A 74 -11.17 -8.01 7.46
N ILE A 75 -12.35 -7.52 7.07
CA ILE A 75 -13.32 -8.34 6.31
C ILE A 75 -12.83 -8.60 4.89
N ILE A 76 -12.15 -7.64 4.26
CA ILE A 76 -11.63 -7.74 2.89
C ILE A 76 -10.38 -8.63 2.85
N ILE A 77 -9.45 -8.43 3.78
CA ILE A 77 -8.21 -9.24 3.91
C ILE A 77 -8.11 -9.70 5.36
N PRO A 78 -8.78 -10.81 5.69
CA PRO A 78 -8.70 -11.40 7.02
C PRO A 78 -7.35 -12.08 7.24
N LYS A 79 -7.00 -12.31 8.50
CA LYS A 79 -5.87 -13.16 8.85
C LYS A 79 -6.15 -14.61 8.43
N ASP A 80 -5.14 -15.27 7.87
CA ASP A 80 -5.19 -16.68 7.51
C ASP A 80 -3.94 -17.44 8.00
N GLU A 81 -3.71 -18.64 7.46
CA GLU A 81 -2.58 -19.50 7.85
C GLU A 81 -1.23 -18.99 7.29
N HIS A 82 -1.27 -18.14 6.25
CA HIS A 82 -0.08 -17.67 5.53
C HIS A 82 0.31 -16.24 5.90
N SER A 83 -0.67 -15.38 6.22
CA SER A 83 -0.40 -13.97 6.49
C SER A 83 -1.25 -13.40 7.63
N GLY A 84 -0.81 -12.23 8.14
CA GLY A 84 -1.61 -11.41 9.05
C GLY A 84 -2.77 -10.73 8.33
N SER A 85 -3.68 -10.12 9.12
CA SER A 85 -4.82 -9.34 8.58
C SER A 85 -4.40 -7.96 8.05
N ALA A 86 -5.34 -7.25 7.43
CA ALA A 86 -5.17 -5.86 7.06
C ALA A 86 -4.83 -4.96 8.26
N SER A 87 -5.39 -5.23 9.44
CA SER A 87 -5.03 -4.53 10.68
C SER A 87 -3.58 -4.79 11.10
N ASP A 88 -3.11 -6.04 11.00
CA ASP A 88 -1.70 -6.38 11.28
C ASP A 88 -0.75 -5.62 10.34
N ALA A 89 -1.16 -5.40 9.10
CA ALA A 89 -0.44 -4.61 8.10
C ALA A 89 -0.64 -3.08 8.26
N LYS A 90 -1.43 -2.61 9.25
CA LYS A 90 -1.74 -1.19 9.50
C LYS A 90 -2.41 -0.47 8.32
N VAL A 91 -3.26 -1.18 7.59
CA VAL A 91 -3.93 -0.67 6.38
C VAL A 91 -4.80 0.56 6.67
N ALA A 92 -5.47 0.63 7.83
CA ALA A 92 -6.26 1.81 8.19
C ALA A 92 -5.40 3.08 8.26
N GLY A 93 -4.19 2.98 8.81
CA GLY A 93 -3.22 4.10 8.83
C GLY A 93 -2.73 4.49 7.42
N PHE A 94 -2.55 3.52 6.54
CA PHE A 94 -2.26 3.78 5.13
C PHE A 94 -3.41 4.52 4.43
N ILE A 95 -4.65 4.10 4.64
CA ILE A 95 -5.85 4.75 4.06
C ILE A 95 -5.98 6.17 4.60
N GLU A 96 -5.79 6.39 5.91
CA GLU A 96 -5.76 7.72 6.52
C GLU A 96 -4.69 8.63 5.87
N PHE A 97 -3.50 8.11 5.60
CA PHE A 97 -2.44 8.86 4.92
C PHE A 97 -2.83 9.20 3.48
N ILE A 98 -3.29 8.21 2.71
CA ILE A 98 -3.62 8.38 1.28
C ILE A 98 -4.75 9.40 1.07
N VAL A 99 -5.80 9.41 1.89
CA VAL A 99 -6.90 10.38 1.72
C VAL A 99 -6.47 11.81 2.00
N LYS A 100 -5.38 12.02 2.77
CA LYS A 100 -4.79 13.34 2.99
C LYS A 100 -3.85 13.74 1.87
N ASP A 101 -3.06 12.79 1.37
CA ASP A 101 -2.13 13.01 0.27
C ASP A 101 -2.87 13.19 -1.08
N GLU A 102 -3.97 12.48 -1.26
CA GLU A 102 -4.82 12.50 -2.46
C GLU A 102 -6.27 12.93 -2.11
N PRO A 103 -6.55 14.24 -1.98
CA PRO A 103 -7.84 14.75 -1.50
C PRO A 103 -9.07 14.32 -2.31
N GLN A 104 -8.90 13.87 -3.56
CA GLN A 104 -9.98 13.32 -4.37
C GLN A 104 -10.62 12.07 -3.75
N HIS A 105 -9.96 11.42 -2.81
CA HIS A 105 -10.51 10.26 -2.07
C HIS A 105 -11.36 10.66 -0.86
N GLN A 106 -11.24 11.88 -0.36
CA GLN A 106 -11.90 12.32 0.87
C GLN A 106 -13.42 12.20 0.81
N LEU A 107 -14.03 12.84 -0.21
CA LEU A 107 -15.48 12.83 -0.35
C LEU A 107 -16.05 11.43 -0.63
N PRO A 108 -15.50 10.62 -1.55
CA PRO A 108 -15.96 9.24 -1.76
C PRO A 108 -15.86 8.37 -0.51
N MET A 109 -14.77 8.47 0.26
CA MET A 109 -14.59 7.65 1.46
C MET A 109 -15.55 8.06 2.58
N ARG A 110 -15.61 9.35 2.94
CA ARG A 110 -16.52 9.81 4.00
C ARG A 110 -17.98 9.63 3.62
N GLY A 111 -18.34 9.95 2.37
CA GLY A 111 -19.69 9.73 1.86
C GLY A 111 -20.09 8.25 1.85
N GLY A 112 -19.16 7.37 1.52
CA GLY A 112 -19.37 5.92 1.55
C GLY A 112 -19.54 5.35 2.95
N LEU A 113 -18.73 5.78 3.91
CA LEU A 113 -18.87 5.39 5.33
C LEU A 113 -20.23 5.84 5.87
N LYS A 114 -20.64 7.07 5.57
CA LYS A 114 -21.95 7.58 5.98
C LYS A 114 -23.11 6.82 5.32
N TRP A 115 -22.97 6.46 4.04
CA TRP A 115 -23.93 5.61 3.33
C TRP A 115 -24.05 4.23 3.99
N LEU A 116 -22.92 3.62 4.35
CA LEU A 116 -22.87 2.31 4.98
C LEU A 116 -23.61 2.28 6.32
N ASP A 117 -23.37 3.27 7.19
CA ASP A 117 -24.08 3.41 8.45
C ASP A 117 -25.57 3.68 8.23
N THR A 118 -25.92 4.51 7.25
CA THR A 118 -27.32 4.80 6.92
C THR A 118 -28.07 3.54 6.45
N GLU A 119 -27.46 2.74 5.57
CA GLU A 119 -28.05 1.48 5.11
C GLU A 119 -28.16 0.46 6.26
N SER A 120 -27.18 0.43 7.17
CA SER A 120 -27.17 -0.41 8.35
C SER A 120 -28.29 -0.02 9.34
N LEU A 121 -28.43 1.27 9.62
CA LEU A 121 -29.54 1.80 10.44
C LEU A 121 -30.91 1.46 9.85
N ASN A 122 -31.07 1.61 8.53
CA ASN A 122 -32.34 1.30 7.86
C ASN A 122 -32.71 -0.19 7.93
N ARG A 123 -31.73 -1.10 8.00
CA ARG A 123 -31.98 -2.55 8.01
C ARG A 123 -32.04 -3.13 9.41
N PHE A 124 -31.20 -2.63 10.32
CA PHE A 124 -30.93 -3.29 11.59
C PHE A 124 -31.03 -2.37 12.80
N ASP A 125 -31.39 -1.11 12.60
CA ASP A 125 -31.50 -0.08 13.66
C ASP A 125 -30.19 0.10 14.46
N LYS A 126 -29.06 -0.08 13.77
CA LYS A 126 -27.70 0.03 14.31
C LYS A 126 -26.74 0.57 13.24
N ASP A 127 -25.68 1.26 13.66
CA ASP A 127 -24.54 1.57 12.80
C ASP A 127 -23.83 0.29 12.38
N PHE A 128 -23.04 0.36 11.29
CA PHE A 128 -22.42 -0.82 10.70
C PHE A 128 -21.48 -1.56 11.66
N ILE A 129 -20.68 -0.83 12.44
CA ILE A 129 -19.73 -1.42 13.39
C ILE A 129 -20.43 -2.16 14.55
N SER A 130 -21.63 -1.75 14.91
CA SER A 130 -22.44 -2.36 15.96
C SER A 130 -23.26 -3.57 15.48
N CYS A 131 -23.30 -3.84 14.18
CA CYS A 131 -23.94 -5.01 13.61
C CYS A 131 -23.10 -6.27 13.87
N ASN A 132 -23.78 -7.42 13.98
CA ASN A 132 -23.06 -8.70 14.00
C ASN A 132 -22.52 -9.08 12.61
N ALA A 133 -21.62 -10.06 12.56
CA ALA A 133 -20.94 -10.46 11.32
C ALA A 133 -21.92 -10.88 10.19
N GLN A 134 -23.04 -11.52 10.52
CA GLN A 134 -24.06 -11.91 9.54
C GLN A 134 -24.78 -10.70 8.95
N GLN A 135 -25.09 -9.70 9.76
CA GLN A 135 -25.71 -8.44 9.33
C GLN A 135 -24.76 -7.62 8.46
N GLN A 136 -23.48 -7.51 8.88
CA GLN A 136 -22.43 -6.86 8.10
C GLN A 136 -22.27 -7.52 6.74
N LYS A 137 -22.14 -8.85 6.71
CA LYS A 137 -22.03 -9.63 5.49
C LYS A 137 -23.23 -9.43 4.57
N ALA A 138 -24.45 -9.38 5.10
CA ALA A 138 -25.66 -9.18 4.29
C ALA A 138 -25.68 -7.83 3.55
N ILE A 139 -25.11 -6.76 4.14
CA ILE A 139 -24.95 -5.48 3.44
C ILE A 139 -23.85 -5.57 2.40
N LEU A 140 -22.71 -6.17 2.77
CA LEU A 140 -21.55 -6.26 1.88
C LEU A 140 -21.82 -7.14 0.66
N ASP A 141 -22.57 -8.25 0.80
CA ASP A 141 -22.97 -9.11 -0.31
C ASP A 141 -23.79 -8.35 -1.38
N ASP A 142 -24.60 -7.36 -0.96
CA ASP A 142 -25.40 -6.54 -1.89
C ASP A 142 -24.57 -5.51 -2.69
N ILE A 143 -23.32 -5.20 -2.25
CA ILE A 143 -22.47 -4.17 -2.86
C ILE A 143 -21.14 -4.70 -3.39
N ALA A 144 -20.75 -5.92 -3.01
CA ALA A 144 -19.46 -6.48 -3.41
C ALA A 144 -19.40 -6.86 -4.91
N TYR A 145 -20.55 -7.12 -5.53
CA TYR A 145 -20.64 -7.61 -6.91
C TYR A 145 -21.38 -6.59 -7.80
N PRO A 146 -20.66 -5.66 -8.48
CA PRO A 146 -21.27 -4.55 -9.23
C PRO A 146 -22.33 -4.95 -10.23
N MET A 147 -22.13 -6.10 -10.93
CA MET A 147 -23.05 -6.59 -11.95
C MET A 147 -24.35 -7.16 -11.39
N GLN A 148 -24.40 -7.49 -10.11
CA GLN A 148 -25.55 -8.08 -9.42
C GLN A 148 -26.26 -7.07 -8.52
N ALA A 149 -25.61 -5.95 -8.24
CA ALA A 149 -26.10 -4.94 -7.32
C ALA A 149 -27.34 -4.21 -7.87
N LYS A 150 -28.35 -4.06 -7.01
CA LYS A 150 -29.55 -3.27 -7.35
C LYS A 150 -29.21 -1.80 -7.57
N PRO A 151 -29.94 -1.07 -8.45
CA PRO A 151 -29.65 0.33 -8.74
C PRO A 151 -29.52 1.23 -7.50
N ARG A 152 -30.35 1.01 -6.47
CA ARG A 152 -30.30 1.78 -5.21
C ARG A 152 -29.02 1.56 -4.40
N MET A 153 -28.28 0.47 -4.68
CA MET A 153 -27.05 0.11 -3.96
C MET A 153 -25.79 0.68 -4.64
N GLN A 154 -25.91 1.34 -5.79
CA GLN A 154 -24.77 1.84 -6.56
C GLN A 154 -23.80 2.75 -5.76
N PRO A 155 -24.26 3.65 -4.87
CA PRO A 155 -23.35 4.41 -4.02
C PRO A 155 -22.49 3.51 -3.13
N GLY A 156 -23.09 2.46 -2.55
CA GLY A 156 -22.38 1.46 -1.75
C GLY A 156 -21.37 0.65 -2.58
N VAL A 157 -21.74 0.27 -3.81
CA VAL A 157 -20.84 -0.42 -4.77
C VAL A 157 -19.61 0.44 -5.06
N ALA A 158 -19.81 1.73 -5.37
CA ALA A 158 -18.71 2.65 -5.64
C ALA A 158 -17.78 2.80 -4.43
N PHE A 159 -18.35 2.93 -3.23
CA PHE A 159 -17.60 2.98 -1.98
C PHE A 159 -16.83 1.67 -1.72
N PHE A 160 -17.50 0.51 -1.80
CA PHE A 160 -16.86 -0.77 -1.52
C PHE A 160 -15.71 -1.08 -2.47
N ASN A 161 -15.85 -0.78 -3.76
CA ASN A 161 -14.77 -0.91 -4.73
C ASN A 161 -13.57 -0.04 -4.32
N LYS A 162 -13.80 1.23 -3.96
CA LYS A 162 -12.74 2.12 -3.48
C LYS A 162 -12.08 1.58 -2.21
N MET A 163 -12.87 1.14 -1.25
CA MET A 163 -12.38 0.57 0.01
C MET A 163 -11.53 -0.68 -0.24
N ARG A 164 -12.00 -1.59 -1.10
CA ARG A 164 -11.27 -2.80 -1.48
C ARG A 164 -9.94 -2.47 -2.16
N ASP A 165 -9.95 -1.53 -3.10
CA ASP A 165 -8.74 -1.14 -3.84
C ASP A 165 -7.70 -0.53 -2.90
N LEU A 166 -8.10 0.38 -2.01
CA LEU A 166 -7.20 0.97 -1.02
C LEU A 166 -6.69 -0.07 -0.01
N THR A 167 -7.54 -1.00 0.40
CA THR A 167 -7.15 -2.10 1.29
C THR A 167 -6.11 -3.00 0.63
N ALA A 168 -6.33 -3.39 -0.63
CA ALA A 168 -5.40 -4.23 -1.38
C ALA A 168 -4.06 -3.51 -1.60
N ILE A 169 -4.07 -2.24 -2.00
CA ILE A 169 -2.85 -1.45 -2.17
C ILE A 169 -2.09 -1.38 -0.83
N GLY A 170 -2.77 -0.99 0.26
CA GLY A 170 -2.14 -0.85 1.57
C GLY A 170 -1.56 -2.16 2.11
N PHE A 171 -2.27 -3.27 1.90
CA PHE A 171 -1.80 -4.58 2.33
C PHE A 171 -0.62 -5.08 1.50
N PHE A 172 -0.76 -5.19 0.18
CA PHE A 172 0.26 -5.78 -0.69
C PHE A 172 1.50 -4.90 -0.92
N THR A 173 1.48 -3.65 -0.49
CA THR A 173 2.69 -2.79 -0.40
C THR A 173 3.34 -2.81 0.99
N SER A 174 2.71 -3.45 1.97
CA SER A 174 3.27 -3.64 3.30
C SER A 174 4.31 -4.77 3.34
N LYS A 175 5.13 -4.82 4.39
CA LYS A 175 6.07 -5.94 4.59
C LYS A 175 5.36 -7.29 4.69
N ILE A 176 4.19 -7.32 5.34
CA ILE A 176 3.38 -8.54 5.50
C ILE A 176 2.88 -9.00 4.13
N GLY A 177 2.25 -8.12 3.36
CA GLY A 177 1.71 -8.47 2.05
C GLY A 177 2.77 -8.80 1.00
N ILE A 178 3.93 -8.12 1.01
CA ILE A 178 5.07 -8.48 0.14
C ILE A 178 5.59 -9.88 0.47
N ALA A 179 5.66 -10.23 1.76
CA ALA A 179 6.08 -11.56 2.20
C ALA A 179 5.04 -12.63 1.81
N ASP A 180 3.76 -12.33 1.95
CA ASP A 180 2.63 -13.18 1.55
C ASP A 180 2.67 -13.52 0.05
N LEU A 181 2.92 -12.52 -0.80
CA LEU A 181 3.10 -12.70 -2.25
C LEU A 181 4.36 -13.53 -2.60
N GLY A 182 5.28 -13.75 -1.66
CA GLY A 182 6.57 -14.35 -1.95
C GLY A 182 7.45 -13.51 -2.90
N TYR A 183 7.15 -12.20 -3.02
CA TYR A 183 7.88 -11.31 -3.92
C TYR A 183 9.31 -11.06 -3.45
N LYS A 184 10.27 -11.53 -4.24
CA LYS A 184 11.72 -11.41 -3.96
C LYS A 184 12.40 -10.28 -4.72
N GLY A 185 11.65 -9.53 -5.54
CA GLY A 185 12.23 -8.55 -6.45
C GLY A 185 12.93 -9.19 -7.65
N ASN A 186 13.56 -8.35 -8.46
CA ASN A 186 14.41 -8.81 -9.55
C ASN A 186 15.75 -9.28 -9.00
N THR A 187 16.09 -10.54 -9.24
CA THR A 187 17.42 -11.08 -8.91
C THR A 187 18.30 -11.04 -10.16
N PRO A 188 19.56 -10.55 -10.07
CA PRO A 188 20.49 -10.64 -11.17
C PRO A 188 20.72 -12.11 -11.53
N GLY A 189 20.67 -12.43 -12.81
CA GLY A 189 20.85 -13.79 -13.27
C GLY A 189 20.96 -13.87 -14.79
N LYS A 190 21.44 -15.03 -15.27
CA LYS A 190 21.44 -15.33 -16.70
C LYS A 190 20.03 -15.81 -17.08
N TRP A 191 19.48 -15.23 -18.15
CA TRP A 191 18.24 -15.75 -18.71
C TRP A 191 18.50 -17.11 -19.38
N GLU A 192 17.88 -18.17 -18.87
CA GLU A 192 18.02 -19.54 -19.38
C GLU A 192 16.85 -19.98 -20.27
N GLY A 193 15.97 -19.05 -20.61
CA GLY A 193 14.75 -19.34 -21.36
C GLY A 193 13.57 -19.72 -20.46
N VAL A 194 12.48 -20.12 -21.09
CA VAL A 194 11.31 -20.66 -20.40
C VAL A 194 11.61 -22.09 -19.95
N PRO A 195 11.30 -22.47 -18.69
CA PRO A 195 11.48 -23.85 -18.23
C PRO A 195 10.80 -24.87 -19.14
N LEU A 196 11.46 -26.01 -19.41
CA LEU A 196 10.98 -27.05 -20.34
C LEU A 196 9.62 -27.65 -19.93
N ASP A 197 9.34 -27.74 -18.63
CA ASP A 197 8.05 -28.22 -18.12
C ASP A 197 6.91 -27.26 -18.46
N VAL A 198 7.19 -25.94 -18.45
CA VAL A 198 6.24 -24.93 -18.89
C VAL A 198 6.02 -24.98 -20.40
N LEU A 199 7.11 -25.09 -21.18
CA LEU A 199 7.00 -25.24 -22.65
C LEU A 199 6.14 -26.45 -23.04
N LYS A 200 6.32 -27.59 -22.37
CA LYS A 200 5.53 -28.81 -22.60
C LYS A 200 4.05 -28.61 -22.33
N GLN A 201 3.67 -27.84 -21.31
CA GLN A 201 2.27 -27.53 -21.02
C GLN A 201 1.55 -26.82 -22.18
N TYR A 202 2.31 -26.09 -22.99
CA TYR A 202 1.81 -25.33 -24.15
C TYR A 202 2.12 -25.97 -25.51
N GLY A 203 2.71 -27.19 -25.52
CA GLY A 203 3.08 -27.87 -26.76
C GLY A 203 4.22 -27.17 -27.55
N LEU A 204 5.15 -26.53 -26.85
CA LEU A 204 6.27 -25.76 -27.40
C LEU A 204 7.63 -26.40 -27.07
N ASP A 205 7.66 -27.68 -26.81
CA ASP A 205 8.84 -28.44 -26.41
C ASP A 205 9.85 -28.68 -27.56
N ASP A 206 9.43 -28.44 -28.81
CA ASP A 206 10.25 -28.62 -30.01
C ASP A 206 10.78 -27.29 -30.63
N VAL A 207 10.75 -26.17 -29.89
CA VAL A 207 11.15 -24.83 -30.39
C VAL A 207 12.57 -24.49 -29.96
#